data_a159aa8affa88e358ab358799614e032
#
_entry.id   a159aa8affa88e358ab358799614e032
#
_cell.length_a   1.000
_cell.length_b   1.000
_cell.length_c   1.000
_cell.angle_alpha   90.00
_cell.angle_beta   90.00
_cell.angle_gamma   90.00
#
_symmetry.space_group_name_H-M   'P 1'
#
loop_
_entity.id
_entity.type
_entity.pdbx_description
1 polymer ?
#
loop_
_entity_poly.entity_id
_entity_poly.type
_entity_poly.pdbx_seq_one_letter_code
_entity_poly.pdbx_strand_id
1 'polypeptide(L)'
;MSEKEVLVPNIGDFKDVEVIEVLIEAGSNINKDDPIITIESDKSSVEIPSPYSGSVKKVNLKVGDKVSEGSSILIIGSEEEKPDEQIEEEVKEIKEETIIQKPPEKVISKTKEILKNNRVSVFKSSKALASPKTRKFARELGVDINNIIGSQRSGRIIEEDIKKFVSSNFNKPQEEKKAPSIKPSEYDHADFGDVEIQDIPRIKRIAAPHLSNSWQTIPHVTSCDEADITELEEFRQNLTDTFTGEKKKITPLAFIIKAVVEALKVFPRFNSSIDNIENGKITLKKYFHVGIAVDTPNGLMVPKIRNANQKNIDQISKDLKKVSDDCRNLKIDKKEFYGGSITITSLGGIGGTYFTPIINYPEVAILGIGRTYIKPVYIDGQFKPRTMLPLSLSYDHRIIDGAEGSRFNNELKNNLGKNFAYKLAKQ
;
A
#
# COMPACT_ATOMS: atom_id res chain seq x y z
N MET A 1 36.54 -26.18 -23.08
CA MET A 1 35.87 -24.91 -22.68
C MET A 1 34.95 -24.53 -23.83
N SER A 2 33.65 -24.73 -23.64
CA SER A 2 32.65 -24.33 -24.62
C SER A 2 32.31 -22.85 -24.39
N GLU A 3 32.34 -22.04 -25.43
CA GLU A 3 31.92 -20.67 -25.41
C GLU A 3 30.40 -20.64 -25.64
N LYS A 4 29.66 -19.99 -24.74
CA LYS A 4 28.20 -19.75 -24.86
C LYS A 4 27.93 -18.25 -25.00
N GLU A 5 27.19 -17.93 -26.04
CA GLU A 5 26.75 -16.56 -26.27
C GLU A 5 25.42 -16.29 -25.53
N VAL A 6 25.37 -15.19 -24.80
CA VAL A 6 24.16 -14.74 -24.11
C VAL A 6 23.49 -13.70 -24.98
N LEU A 7 22.23 -13.97 -25.33
CA LEU A 7 21.40 -13.10 -26.18
C LEU A 7 20.31 -12.39 -25.32
N VAL A 8 19.86 -11.24 -25.80
CA VAL A 8 18.71 -10.54 -25.23
C VAL A 8 17.47 -11.42 -25.38
N PRO A 9 16.78 -11.78 -24.27
CA PRO A 9 15.55 -12.56 -24.32
C PRO A 9 14.41 -11.78 -24.95
N ASN A 10 13.27 -12.44 -25.16
CA ASN A 10 12.05 -11.74 -25.59
C ASN A 10 11.58 -10.75 -24.51
N ILE A 11 11.67 -9.46 -24.82
CA ILE A 11 11.29 -8.35 -23.96
C ILE A 11 9.92 -7.74 -24.32
N GLY A 12 9.09 -8.49 -25.09
CA GLY A 12 7.79 -8.06 -25.58
C GLY A 12 7.87 -7.22 -26.85
N ASP A 13 6.89 -6.36 -27.11
CA ASP A 13 6.75 -5.60 -28.37
C ASP A 13 7.76 -4.44 -28.53
N PHE A 14 8.86 -4.42 -27.76
CA PHE A 14 9.85 -3.33 -27.80
C PHE A 14 10.96 -3.65 -28.80
N LYS A 15 11.24 -2.68 -29.70
CA LYS A 15 12.36 -2.71 -30.64
C LYS A 15 13.25 -1.50 -30.37
N ASP A 16 14.56 -1.68 -30.51
CA ASP A 16 15.57 -0.60 -30.36
C ASP A 16 15.58 0.06 -28.97
N VAL A 17 15.67 -0.76 -27.91
CA VAL A 17 15.71 -0.33 -26.50
C VAL A 17 17.14 0.07 -26.13
N GLU A 18 17.33 1.21 -25.43
CA GLU A 18 18.64 1.73 -25.05
C GLU A 18 19.18 1.05 -23.78
N VAL A 19 20.47 0.68 -23.79
CA VAL A 19 21.19 0.15 -22.63
C VAL A 19 21.64 1.30 -21.73
N ILE A 20 21.08 1.37 -20.49
CA ILE A 20 21.43 2.44 -19.53
C ILE A 20 22.68 2.06 -18.74
N GLU A 21 22.80 0.80 -18.36
CA GLU A 21 23.88 0.34 -17.50
C GLU A 21 24.33 -1.06 -17.87
N VAL A 22 25.64 -1.29 -17.84
CA VAL A 22 26.27 -2.62 -17.99
C VAL A 22 26.88 -2.98 -16.65
N LEU A 23 26.33 -4.00 -15.97
CA LEU A 23 26.65 -4.34 -14.58
C LEU A 23 27.87 -5.26 -14.44
N ILE A 24 28.45 -5.72 -15.56
CA ILE A 24 29.55 -6.70 -15.59
C ILE A 24 30.68 -6.25 -16.50
N GLU A 25 31.91 -6.66 -16.11
CA GLU A 25 33.12 -6.39 -16.86
C GLU A 25 33.72 -7.69 -17.40
N ALA A 26 34.54 -7.58 -18.45
CA ALA A 26 35.28 -8.74 -18.99
C ALA A 26 36.25 -9.29 -17.91
N GLY A 27 36.17 -10.61 -17.65
CA GLY A 27 36.92 -11.29 -16.59
C GLY A 27 36.14 -11.51 -15.29
N SER A 28 34.93 -10.99 -15.14
CA SER A 28 34.06 -11.24 -13.98
C SER A 28 33.48 -12.65 -14.01
N ASN A 29 33.26 -13.24 -12.83
CA ASN A 29 32.50 -14.47 -12.69
C ASN A 29 31.04 -14.11 -12.39
N ILE A 30 30.11 -14.71 -13.13
CA ILE A 30 28.66 -14.52 -12.96
C ILE A 30 27.99 -15.84 -12.68
N ASN A 31 26.94 -15.80 -11.86
CA ASN A 31 26.07 -16.93 -11.61
C ASN A 31 24.83 -16.84 -12.49
N LYS A 32 24.13 -17.97 -12.63
CA LYS A 32 22.82 -17.97 -13.25
C LYS A 32 21.88 -17.05 -12.50
N ASP A 33 21.07 -16.27 -13.22
CA ASP A 33 20.11 -15.28 -12.72
C ASP A 33 20.72 -13.97 -12.16
N ASP A 34 22.06 -13.78 -12.22
CA ASP A 34 22.68 -12.49 -11.90
C ASP A 34 22.35 -11.45 -12.98
N PRO A 35 22.02 -10.19 -12.62
CA PRO A 35 21.71 -9.13 -13.57
C PRO A 35 22.97 -8.72 -14.37
N ILE A 36 22.87 -8.68 -15.72
CA ILE A 36 23.99 -8.41 -16.61
C ILE A 36 23.93 -7.03 -17.25
N ILE A 37 22.77 -6.58 -17.69
CA ILE A 37 22.53 -5.24 -18.25
C ILE A 37 21.19 -4.70 -17.80
N THR A 38 21.07 -3.37 -17.73
CA THR A 38 19.80 -2.65 -17.53
C THR A 38 19.44 -1.91 -18.82
N ILE A 39 18.23 -2.14 -19.32
CA ILE A 39 17.67 -1.50 -20.51
C ILE A 39 16.50 -0.60 -20.12
N GLU A 40 16.33 0.54 -20.82
CA GLU A 40 15.21 1.48 -20.59
C GLU A 40 14.25 1.45 -21.78
N SER A 41 12.99 1.19 -21.49
CA SER A 41 11.89 1.38 -22.42
C SER A 41 11.07 2.63 -22.01
N ASP A 42 10.25 3.16 -22.92
CA ASP A 42 9.42 4.36 -22.70
C ASP A 42 8.58 4.38 -21.39
N LYS A 43 8.50 3.25 -20.68
CA LYS A 43 7.65 3.12 -19.48
C LYS A 43 8.32 2.51 -18.25
N SER A 44 9.47 1.84 -18.38
CA SER A 44 10.18 1.21 -17.27
C SER A 44 11.60 0.78 -17.62
N SER A 45 12.49 0.72 -16.63
CA SER A 45 13.79 0.07 -16.71
C SER A 45 13.63 -1.40 -16.35
N VAL A 46 14.28 -2.29 -17.10
CA VAL A 46 14.25 -3.75 -16.93
C VAL A 46 15.68 -4.28 -16.88
N GLU A 47 15.98 -5.09 -15.86
CA GLU A 47 17.25 -5.80 -15.73
C GLU A 47 17.17 -7.14 -16.44
N ILE A 48 18.18 -7.49 -17.25
CA ILE A 48 18.26 -8.78 -17.94
C ILE A 48 19.20 -9.69 -17.16
N PRO A 49 18.71 -10.86 -16.66
CA PRO A 49 19.52 -11.82 -15.93
C PRO A 49 20.32 -12.74 -16.87
N SER A 50 21.43 -13.28 -16.38
CA SER A 50 22.23 -14.28 -17.07
C SER A 50 21.55 -15.65 -17.09
N PRO A 51 21.37 -16.31 -18.22
CA PRO A 51 20.87 -17.69 -18.29
C PRO A 51 21.89 -18.75 -17.91
N TYR A 52 23.17 -18.38 -17.78
CA TYR A 52 24.30 -19.31 -17.53
C TYR A 52 25.24 -18.78 -16.47
N SER A 53 25.89 -19.71 -15.74
CA SER A 53 27.00 -19.39 -14.82
C SER A 53 28.34 -19.59 -15.58
N GLY A 54 29.33 -18.75 -15.27
CA GLY A 54 30.68 -18.86 -15.82
C GLY A 54 31.48 -17.57 -15.80
N SER A 55 32.69 -17.61 -16.37
CA SER A 55 33.53 -16.41 -16.48
C SER A 55 33.24 -15.65 -17.79
N VAL A 56 33.06 -14.32 -17.70
CA VAL A 56 32.82 -13.45 -18.84
C VAL A 56 34.09 -13.24 -19.62
N LYS A 57 34.13 -13.71 -20.87
CA LYS A 57 35.29 -13.52 -21.76
C LYS A 57 35.27 -12.19 -22.47
N LYS A 58 34.08 -11.76 -22.91
CA LYS A 58 33.92 -10.51 -23.67
C LYS A 58 32.51 -9.96 -23.49
N VAL A 59 32.41 -8.64 -23.28
CA VAL A 59 31.15 -7.89 -23.31
C VAL A 59 31.04 -7.19 -24.66
N ASN A 60 29.92 -7.38 -25.36
CA ASN A 60 29.72 -6.89 -26.74
C ASN A 60 28.91 -5.57 -26.77
N LEU A 61 28.32 -5.13 -25.63
CA LEU A 61 27.49 -3.97 -25.54
C LEU A 61 28.12 -2.88 -24.67
N LYS A 62 27.77 -1.62 -24.96
CA LYS A 62 28.15 -0.44 -24.18
C LYS A 62 26.93 0.36 -23.77
N VAL A 63 27.06 1.16 -22.73
CA VAL A 63 26.04 2.13 -22.32
C VAL A 63 25.72 3.07 -23.47
N GLY A 64 24.45 3.22 -23.82
CA GLY A 64 23.95 3.99 -24.95
C GLY A 64 23.71 3.18 -26.24
N ASP A 65 24.07 1.89 -26.28
CA ASP A 65 23.78 1.05 -27.43
C ASP A 65 22.29 0.67 -27.48
N LYS A 66 21.73 0.54 -28.68
CA LYS A 66 20.35 0.10 -28.88
C LYS A 66 20.34 -1.39 -29.15
N VAL A 67 19.51 -2.11 -28.39
CA VAL A 67 19.37 -3.56 -28.45
C VAL A 67 17.93 -3.98 -28.75
N SER A 68 17.80 -5.08 -29.48
CA SER A 68 16.52 -5.75 -29.78
C SER A 68 16.60 -7.20 -29.40
N GLU A 69 15.48 -7.90 -29.38
CA GLU A 69 15.44 -9.36 -29.14
C GLU A 69 16.45 -10.11 -30.01
N GLY A 70 17.27 -10.97 -29.39
CA GLY A 70 18.31 -11.72 -30.07
C GLY A 70 19.64 -11.00 -30.24
N SER A 71 19.80 -9.75 -29.78
CA SER A 71 21.10 -9.05 -29.79
C SER A 71 22.09 -9.74 -28.83
N SER A 72 23.36 -9.88 -29.24
CA SER A 72 24.40 -10.50 -28.41
C SER A 72 24.87 -9.57 -27.29
N ILE A 73 24.77 -10.01 -26.04
CA ILE A 73 25.17 -9.23 -24.86
C ILE A 73 26.63 -9.50 -24.50
N LEU A 74 26.98 -10.77 -24.34
CA LEU A 74 28.32 -11.20 -23.89
C LEU A 74 28.61 -12.67 -24.21
N ILE A 75 29.88 -13.07 -24.10
CA ILE A 75 30.35 -14.44 -24.28
C ILE A 75 30.88 -14.97 -22.96
N ILE A 76 30.32 -16.12 -22.49
CA ILE A 76 30.70 -16.81 -21.24
C ILE A 76 31.53 -18.07 -21.61
N GLY A 77 32.61 -18.28 -20.86
CA GLY A 77 33.33 -19.55 -20.83
C GLY A 77 32.76 -20.42 -19.71
N SER A 78 32.12 -21.55 -20.04
CA SER A 78 31.63 -22.50 -19.03
C SER A 78 32.70 -23.52 -18.66
N GLU A 79 32.99 -23.67 -17.34
CA GLU A 79 33.56 -24.89 -16.81
C GLU A 79 32.42 -25.88 -16.57
N GLU A 80 32.61 -27.12 -17.11
CA GLU A 80 31.63 -28.20 -16.97
C GLU A 80 31.54 -28.61 -15.49
N GLU A 81 30.41 -28.31 -14.84
CA GLU A 81 30.00 -29.02 -13.62
C GLU A 81 29.33 -30.34 -14.01
N LYS A 82 29.87 -31.44 -13.44
CA LYS A 82 29.28 -32.76 -13.52
C LYS A 82 27.93 -32.79 -12.78
N PRO A 83 26.92 -33.52 -13.28
CA PRO A 83 25.66 -33.63 -12.59
C PRO A 83 25.81 -34.49 -11.32
N ASP A 84 25.40 -33.96 -10.16
CA ASP A 84 25.10 -34.75 -8.99
C ASP A 84 23.76 -35.47 -9.23
N GLU A 85 23.85 -36.78 -9.40
CA GLU A 85 22.75 -37.72 -9.24
C GLU A 85 22.37 -37.76 -7.75
N GLN A 86 21.14 -37.39 -7.45
CA GLN A 86 20.27 -37.99 -6.41
C GLN A 86 19.16 -37.01 -6.06
N ILE A 87 18.00 -37.25 -6.58
CA ILE A 87 16.66 -37.33 -5.97
C ILE A 87 15.63 -37.40 -7.13
N GLU A 88 15.56 -38.54 -7.76
CA GLU A 88 14.37 -39.04 -8.43
C GLU A 88 13.81 -40.16 -7.55
N GLU A 89 12.77 -39.84 -6.80
CA GLU A 89 11.72 -40.81 -6.37
C GLU A 89 10.62 -39.98 -5.65
N GLU A 90 9.46 -40.00 -6.24
CA GLU A 90 8.13 -39.56 -5.84
C GLU A 90 7.51 -38.44 -6.69
N VAL A 91 7.27 -38.73 -7.97
CA VAL A 91 6.08 -38.26 -8.70
C VAL A 91 5.77 -39.24 -9.82
N LYS A 92 5.19 -40.39 -9.46
CA LYS A 92 4.42 -41.22 -10.40
C LYS A 92 3.09 -41.51 -9.68
N GLU A 93 2.09 -40.90 -10.22
CA GLU A 93 0.68 -41.26 -10.28
C GLU A 93 -0.19 -40.02 -10.23
N ILE A 94 -0.55 -39.56 -11.36
CA ILE A 94 -1.86 -39.07 -11.80
C ILE A 94 -1.67 -38.57 -13.25
N LYS A 95 -1.75 -39.51 -14.19
CA LYS A 95 -2.07 -39.24 -15.61
C LYS A 95 -3.30 -40.09 -15.94
N GLU A 96 -4.26 -39.38 -16.50
CA GLU A 96 -5.47 -39.76 -17.23
C GLU A 96 -6.68 -39.05 -16.55
N GLU A 97 -7.31 -38.08 -17.16
CA GLU A 97 -8.05 -38.03 -18.39
C GLU A 97 -8.22 -36.56 -18.85
N THR A 98 -7.73 -36.25 -20.03
CA THR A 98 -8.05 -35.00 -20.72
C THR A 98 -8.86 -35.35 -21.95
N ILE A 99 -10.14 -35.07 -21.93
CA ILE A 99 -11.00 -35.10 -23.11
C ILE A 99 -10.98 -33.72 -23.74
N ILE A 100 -10.41 -33.68 -24.95
CA ILE A 100 -10.39 -32.52 -25.85
C ILE A 100 -11.78 -32.37 -26.48
N GLN A 101 -12.39 -31.20 -26.34
CA GLN A 101 -13.45 -30.78 -27.27
C GLN A 101 -13.09 -29.41 -27.87
N LYS A 102 -12.96 -29.43 -29.21
CA LYS A 102 -12.80 -28.27 -30.08
C LYS A 102 -14.07 -27.41 -30.10
N PRO A 103 -13.93 -26.09 -30.34
CA PRO A 103 -15.08 -25.19 -30.51
C PRO A 103 -15.65 -25.25 -31.93
N PRO A 104 -16.98 -25.04 -32.13
CA PRO A 104 -17.57 -24.88 -33.45
C PRO A 104 -17.47 -23.42 -33.92
N GLU A 105 -17.13 -23.28 -35.18
CA GLU A 105 -17.21 -22.05 -35.99
C GLU A 105 -18.66 -21.64 -36.31
N LYS A 106 -18.80 -20.30 -36.48
CA LYS A 106 -19.82 -19.58 -37.25
C LYS A 106 -21.23 -19.44 -36.70
N VAL A 107 -21.58 -18.23 -36.31
CA VAL A 107 -22.68 -17.49 -36.95
C VAL A 107 -22.36 -15.99 -36.97
N ILE A 108 -21.98 -15.48 -38.15
CA ILE A 108 -22.04 -14.06 -38.49
C ILE A 108 -23.41 -13.83 -39.11
N SER A 109 -24.27 -13.07 -38.47
CA SER A 109 -25.18 -12.17 -39.20
C SER A 109 -26.08 -11.37 -38.23
N LYS A 110 -26.19 -10.07 -38.54
CA LYS A 110 -27.19 -9.11 -38.12
C LYS A 110 -27.05 -8.49 -36.73
N THR A 111 -26.27 -7.41 -36.66
CA THR A 111 -26.76 -6.17 -36.01
C THR A 111 -26.04 -4.97 -36.66
N LYS A 112 -26.46 -4.62 -37.86
CA LYS A 112 -26.35 -3.27 -38.40
C LYS A 112 -27.73 -2.66 -38.18
N GLU A 113 -27.83 -1.76 -37.23
CA GLU A 113 -28.78 -0.66 -37.11
C GLU A 113 -28.93 -0.33 -35.61
N ILE A 114 -28.20 0.62 -35.17
CA ILE A 114 -28.46 1.65 -34.13
C ILE A 114 -27.13 2.34 -33.85
N LEU A 115 -26.66 3.12 -34.83
CA LEU A 115 -25.64 4.16 -34.62
C LEU A 115 -25.93 5.30 -35.62
N LYS A 116 -27.04 5.99 -35.40
CA LYS A 116 -27.29 7.31 -35.95
C LYS A 116 -27.88 8.14 -34.84
N ASN A 117 -27.01 8.90 -34.16
CA ASN A 117 -27.21 10.28 -33.72
C ASN A 117 -26.23 10.61 -32.63
N ASN A 118 -25.03 10.93 -33.05
CA ASN A 118 -24.22 11.97 -32.40
C ASN A 118 -23.26 12.51 -33.48
N ARG A 119 -23.73 13.51 -34.19
CA ARG A 119 -22.90 14.31 -35.10
C ARG A 119 -21.98 15.15 -34.23
N VAL A 120 -20.82 14.59 -33.90
CA VAL A 120 -19.64 15.42 -33.64
C VAL A 120 -19.23 16.01 -34.98
N SER A 121 -19.40 17.31 -35.13
CA SER A 121 -18.93 18.06 -36.29
C SER A 121 -17.46 17.86 -36.47
N VAL A 122 -17.08 17.05 -37.45
CA VAL A 122 -15.72 16.96 -37.95
C VAL A 122 -15.40 18.33 -38.59
N PHE A 123 -14.73 19.20 -37.85
CA PHE A 123 -14.10 20.36 -38.42
C PHE A 123 -13.04 19.89 -39.41
N LYS A 124 -13.29 20.17 -40.69
CA LYS A 124 -12.34 20.06 -41.78
C LYS A 124 -11.04 20.75 -41.35
N SER A 125 -9.92 20.08 -41.45
CA SER A 125 -8.58 20.61 -41.21
C SER A 125 -8.26 21.71 -42.21
N SER A 126 -8.67 22.95 -41.91
CA SER A 126 -8.04 24.13 -42.50
C SER A 126 -6.72 24.35 -41.78
N LYS A 127 -5.60 24.33 -42.49
CA LYS A 127 -4.28 24.65 -41.93
C LYS A 127 -4.37 25.98 -41.23
N ALA A 128 -4.10 25.98 -39.90
CA ALA A 128 -4.11 27.20 -39.09
C ALA A 128 -3.25 28.28 -39.72
N LEU A 129 -3.82 29.48 -39.97
CA LEU A 129 -3.12 30.60 -40.60
C LEU A 129 -2.23 31.29 -39.57
N ALA A 130 -0.92 30.99 -39.58
CA ALA A 130 0.05 31.55 -38.66
C ALA A 130 1.40 31.76 -39.35
N SER A 131 2.14 32.82 -38.93
CA SER A 131 3.47 33.06 -39.41
C SER A 131 4.49 31.99 -38.95
N PRO A 132 5.63 31.82 -39.68
CA PRO A 132 6.67 30.89 -39.25
C PRO A 132 7.17 31.18 -37.82
N LYS A 133 7.27 32.46 -37.43
CA LYS A 133 7.66 32.90 -36.08
C LYS A 133 6.64 32.48 -35.04
N THR A 134 5.36 32.67 -35.29
CA THR A 134 4.26 32.28 -34.41
C THR A 134 4.18 30.74 -34.25
N ARG A 135 4.46 29.99 -35.31
CA ARG A 135 4.54 28.52 -35.26
C ARG A 135 5.73 28.01 -34.43
N LYS A 136 6.88 28.72 -34.51
CA LYS A 136 8.03 28.41 -33.67
C LYS A 136 7.73 28.69 -32.20
N PHE A 137 7.12 29.81 -31.88
CA PHE A 137 6.73 30.20 -30.53
C PHE A 137 5.69 29.23 -29.91
N ALA A 138 4.71 28.75 -30.69
CA ALA A 138 3.77 27.72 -30.20
C ALA A 138 4.48 26.41 -29.86
N ARG A 139 5.47 25.97 -30.65
CA ARG A 139 6.27 24.77 -30.39
C ARG A 139 7.16 24.92 -29.16
N GLU A 140 7.76 26.09 -28.94
CA GLU A 140 8.55 26.37 -27.74
C GLU A 140 7.73 26.32 -26.45
N LEU A 141 6.43 26.63 -26.54
CA LEU A 141 5.48 26.56 -25.42
C LEU A 141 4.70 25.23 -25.35
N GLY A 142 5.01 24.24 -26.22
CA GLY A 142 4.35 22.95 -26.24
C GLY A 142 2.84 22.97 -26.62
N VAL A 143 2.42 24.02 -27.37
CA VAL A 143 1.00 24.22 -27.72
C VAL A 143 0.75 23.87 -29.19
N ASP A 144 -0.28 23.04 -29.44
CA ASP A 144 -0.72 22.76 -30.80
C ASP A 144 -1.51 23.96 -31.34
N ILE A 145 -0.94 24.58 -32.39
CA ILE A 145 -1.47 25.79 -33.02
C ILE A 145 -2.87 25.55 -33.63
N ASN A 146 -3.25 24.33 -33.96
CA ASN A 146 -4.55 24.00 -34.51
C ASN A 146 -5.71 24.13 -33.48
N ASN A 147 -5.37 24.20 -32.22
CA ASN A 147 -6.35 24.35 -31.10
C ASN A 147 -6.57 25.81 -30.71
N ILE A 148 -5.91 26.75 -31.39
CA ILE A 148 -5.97 28.19 -31.09
C ILE A 148 -6.85 28.90 -32.10
N ILE A 149 -7.77 29.75 -31.64
CA ILE A 149 -8.58 30.61 -32.48
C ILE A 149 -7.82 31.91 -32.66
N GLY A 150 -7.46 32.22 -33.92
CA GLY A 150 -6.74 33.46 -34.26
C GLY A 150 -7.62 34.70 -34.19
N SER A 151 -7.12 35.78 -33.58
CA SER A 151 -7.83 37.05 -33.36
C SER A 151 -7.74 38.03 -34.53
N GLN A 152 -6.84 37.84 -35.48
CA GLN A 152 -6.67 38.77 -36.65
C GLN A 152 -7.60 38.47 -37.83
N ARG A 153 -7.64 39.39 -38.79
CA ARG A 153 -8.44 39.24 -40.03
C ARG A 153 -8.15 37.89 -40.69
N SER A 154 -9.19 37.22 -41.12
CA SER A 154 -9.16 35.86 -41.70
C SER A 154 -8.73 34.74 -40.73
N GLY A 155 -8.85 34.91 -39.39
CA GLY A 155 -8.52 33.88 -38.40
C GLY A 155 -7.02 33.65 -38.26
N ARG A 156 -6.19 34.61 -38.53
CA ARG A 156 -4.72 34.51 -38.38
C ARG A 156 -4.32 34.58 -36.93
N ILE A 157 -3.52 33.60 -36.49
CA ILE A 157 -3.02 33.44 -35.11
C ILE A 157 -1.75 34.29 -34.92
N ILE A 158 -1.73 35.05 -33.83
CA ILE A 158 -0.58 35.87 -33.37
C ILE A 158 -0.01 35.36 -32.03
N GLU A 159 1.15 35.84 -31.62
CA GLU A 159 1.80 35.44 -30.38
C GLU A 159 0.94 35.71 -29.13
N GLU A 160 0.11 36.79 -29.17
CA GLU A 160 -0.81 37.11 -28.06
C GLU A 160 -1.92 36.09 -27.90
N ASP A 161 -2.40 35.46 -28.98
CA ASP A 161 -3.42 34.40 -28.91
C ASP A 161 -2.86 33.15 -28.25
N ILE A 162 -1.59 32.83 -28.53
CA ILE A 162 -0.89 31.72 -27.88
C ILE A 162 -0.72 32.00 -26.38
N LYS A 163 -0.30 33.21 -26.00
CA LYS A 163 -0.17 33.61 -24.59
C LYS A 163 -1.50 33.55 -23.86
N LYS A 164 -2.58 34.05 -24.46
CA LYS A 164 -3.95 33.96 -23.88
C LYS A 164 -4.41 32.54 -23.74
N PHE A 165 -4.14 31.67 -24.70
CA PHE A 165 -4.50 30.24 -24.63
C PHE A 165 -3.73 29.55 -23.54
N VAL A 166 -2.44 29.79 -23.38
CA VAL A 166 -1.62 29.24 -22.28
C VAL A 166 -2.13 29.75 -20.94
N SER A 167 -2.34 31.06 -20.76
CA SER A 167 -2.82 31.62 -19.49
C SER A 167 -4.23 31.13 -19.12
N SER A 168 -5.12 30.95 -20.11
CA SER A 168 -6.47 30.41 -19.87
C SER A 168 -6.45 28.92 -19.48
N ASN A 169 -5.46 28.14 -19.95
CA ASN A 169 -5.30 26.75 -19.59
C ASN A 169 -4.58 26.58 -18.24
N PHE A 170 -3.68 27.50 -17.85
CA PHE A 170 -3.10 27.51 -16.50
C PHE A 170 -4.10 27.99 -15.43
N ASN A 171 -5.06 28.83 -15.78
CA ASN A 171 -6.10 29.32 -14.86
C ASN A 171 -7.39 28.49 -14.83
N LYS A 172 -7.48 27.41 -15.59
CA LYS A 172 -8.53 26.43 -15.32
C LYS A 172 -8.18 25.78 -13.99
N PRO A 173 -9.04 25.87 -12.94
CA PRO A 173 -8.90 25.01 -11.78
C PRO A 173 -8.77 23.59 -12.34
N GLN A 174 -7.71 22.86 -11.95
CA GLN A 174 -7.71 21.42 -12.17
C GLN A 174 -9.04 20.94 -11.60
N GLU A 175 -9.93 20.46 -12.45
CA GLU A 175 -11.06 19.68 -11.99
C GLU A 175 -10.42 18.57 -11.16
N GLU A 176 -10.53 18.69 -9.83
CA GLU A 176 -10.25 17.61 -8.93
C GLU A 176 -10.89 16.39 -9.57
N LYS A 177 -10.08 15.38 -9.91
CA LYS A 177 -10.58 14.09 -10.37
C LYS A 177 -11.52 13.62 -9.28
N LYS A 178 -12.81 13.91 -9.43
CA LYS A 178 -13.85 13.38 -8.55
C LYS A 178 -13.59 11.90 -8.48
N ALA A 179 -13.40 11.40 -7.27
CA ALA A 179 -13.33 9.97 -7.00
C ALA A 179 -14.41 9.28 -7.83
N PRO A 180 -14.15 8.10 -8.41
CA PRO A 180 -15.12 7.41 -9.26
C PRO A 180 -16.42 7.30 -8.48
N SER A 181 -17.43 8.07 -8.88
CA SER A 181 -18.77 7.96 -8.32
C SER A 181 -19.26 6.57 -8.69
N ILE A 182 -19.54 5.76 -7.68
CA ILE A 182 -20.25 4.49 -7.88
C ILE A 182 -21.54 4.86 -8.63
N LYS A 183 -21.67 4.39 -9.88
CA LYS A 183 -22.92 4.57 -10.64
C LYS A 183 -24.03 3.89 -9.84
N PRO A 184 -25.22 4.50 -9.73
CA PRO A 184 -26.37 3.81 -9.17
C PRO A 184 -26.57 2.47 -9.89
N SER A 185 -27.08 1.47 -9.19
CA SER A 185 -27.46 0.21 -9.81
C SER A 185 -28.39 0.46 -11.01
N GLU A 186 -28.17 -0.24 -12.12
CA GLU A 186 -28.97 -0.09 -13.35
C GLU A 186 -30.39 -0.69 -13.18
N TYR A 187 -30.73 -1.21 -12.01
CA TYR A 187 -32.03 -1.87 -11.72
C TYR A 187 -32.61 -1.31 -10.40
N ASP A 188 -33.97 -1.39 -10.29
CA ASP A 188 -34.68 -1.11 -9.06
C ASP A 188 -34.69 -2.39 -8.18
N HIS A 189 -34.27 -2.28 -6.94
CA HIS A 189 -34.29 -3.40 -6.00
C HIS A 189 -35.69 -3.92 -5.72
N ALA A 190 -36.71 -3.06 -5.81
CA ALA A 190 -38.10 -3.42 -5.61
C ALA A 190 -38.64 -4.42 -6.67
N ASP A 191 -37.98 -4.51 -7.83
CA ASP A 191 -38.33 -5.49 -8.88
C ASP A 191 -38.04 -6.95 -8.44
N PHE A 192 -37.22 -7.14 -7.40
CA PHE A 192 -36.75 -8.45 -6.94
C PHE A 192 -37.38 -8.89 -5.62
N GLY A 193 -38.13 -8.03 -4.94
CA GLY A 193 -38.80 -8.33 -3.68
C GLY A 193 -38.99 -7.10 -2.80
N ASP A 194 -39.52 -7.32 -1.59
CA ASP A 194 -39.78 -6.24 -0.66
C ASP A 194 -38.44 -5.59 -0.22
N VAL A 195 -38.42 -4.25 -0.22
CA VAL A 195 -37.24 -3.46 0.18
C VAL A 195 -37.59 -2.51 1.31
N GLU A 196 -36.65 -2.31 2.22
CA GLU A 196 -36.72 -1.30 3.28
C GLU A 196 -35.59 -0.28 3.08
N ILE A 197 -35.93 0.98 3.02
CA ILE A 197 -34.97 2.09 2.89
C ILE A 197 -34.68 2.65 4.28
N GLN A 198 -33.41 2.60 4.70
CA GLN A 198 -32.94 3.14 5.97
C GLN A 198 -31.92 4.27 5.77
N ASP A 199 -32.01 5.31 6.59
CA ASP A 199 -31.05 6.41 6.59
C ASP A 199 -29.69 5.98 7.16
N ILE A 200 -28.60 6.34 6.47
CA ILE A 200 -27.24 6.13 6.99
C ILE A 200 -26.99 7.15 8.11
N PRO A 201 -26.60 6.70 9.31
CA PRO A 201 -26.28 7.59 10.43
C PRO A 201 -25.24 8.65 10.05
N ARG A 202 -25.37 9.86 10.59
CA ARG A 202 -24.52 11.02 10.26
C ARG A 202 -23.03 10.72 10.39
N ILE A 203 -22.60 10.01 11.44
CA ILE A 203 -21.20 9.66 11.67
C ILE A 203 -20.69 8.78 10.53
N LYS A 204 -21.43 7.76 10.11
CA LYS A 204 -21.07 6.90 8.98
C LYS A 204 -20.98 7.69 7.67
N ARG A 205 -21.90 8.63 7.40
CA ARG A 205 -21.84 9.49 6.21
C ARG A 205 -20.58 10.36 6.17
N ILE A 206 -20.12 10.86 7.33
CA ILE A 206 -18.89 11.65 7.43
C ILE A 206 -17.65 10.75 7.29
N ALA A 207 -17.67 9.57 7.87
CA ALA A 207 -16.54 8.65 7.85
C ALA A 207 -16.32 7.97 6.48
N ALA A 208 -17.38 7.72 5.70
CA ALA A 208 -17.32 6.96 4.46
C ALA A 208 -16.33 7.54 3.41
N PRO A 209 -16.34 8.86 3.10
CA PRO A 209 -15.35 9.44 2.17
C PRO A 209 -13.92 9.33 2.70
N HIS A 210 -13.72 9.49 4.01
CA HIS A 210 -12.41 9.37 4.65
C HIS A 210 -11.85 7.93 4.54
N LEU A 211 -12.69 6.93 4.83
CA LEU A 211 -12.33 5.52 4.68
C LEU A 211 -12.03 5.15 3.21
N SER A 212 -12.86 5.63 2.27
CA SER A 212 -12.63 5.41 0.84
C SER A 212 -11.31 6.03 0.39
N ASN A 213 -11.00 7.25 0.84
CA ASN A 213 -9.73 7.90 0.54
C ASN A 213 -8.54 7.10 1.12
N SER A 214 -8.62 6.67 2.38
CA SER A 214 -7.58 5.85 3.01
C SER A 214 -7.32 4.57 2.23
N TRP A 215 -8.39 3.88 1.82
CA TRP A 215 -8.28 2.63 1.06
C TRP A 215 -7.67 2.81 -0.33
N GLN A 216 -8.04 3.88 -1.03
CA GLN A 216 -7.56 4.16 -2.39
C GLN A 216 -6.14 4.71 -2.44
N THR A 217 -5.72 5.45 -1.42
CA THR A 217 -4.43 6.16 -1.44
C THR A 217 -3.31 5.40 -0.74
N ILE A 218 -3.62 4.48 0.19
CA ILE A 218 -2.63 3.75 0.96
C ILE A 218 -2.56 2.30 0.50
N PRO A 219 -1.42 1.83 -0.04
CA PRO A 219 -1.19 0.40 -0.26
C PRO A 219 -1.01 -0.31 1.09
N HIS A 220 -2.11 -0.89 1.60
CA HIS A 220 -2.13 -1.59 2.89
C HIS A 220 -1.46 -2.95 2.80
N VAL A 221 -0.57 -3.24 3.74
CA VAL A 221 -0.12 -4.59 4.04
C VAL A 221 -0.45 -4.89 5.49
N THR A 222 -0.98 -6.08 5.77
CA THR A 222 -1.31 -6.51 7.14
C THR A 222 -0.45 -7.70 7.53
N SER A 223 0.30 -7.56 8.61
CA SER A 223 1.07 -8.61 9.26
C SER A 223 0.34 -9.08 10.51
N CYS A 224 0.00 -10.38 10.57
CA CYS A 224 -0.67 -11.00 11.70
C CYS A 224 0.35 -11.74 12.56
N ASP A 225 0.22 -11.63 13.89
CA ASP A 225 1.09 -12.29 14.87
C ASP A 225 0.34 -12.54 16.19
N GLU A 226 0.95 -13.23 17.14
CA GLU A 226 0.40 -13.52 18.46
C GLU A 226 1.36 -13.11 19.56
N ALA A 227 0.88 -12.37 20.55
CA ALA A 227 1.65 -12.07 21.76
C ALA A 227 1.21 -12.96 22.92
N ASP A 228 2.16 -13.58 23.59
CA ASP A 228 1.90 -14.28 24.85
C ASP A 228 1.80 -13.26 25.98
N ILE A 229 0.60 -13.09 26.52
CA ILE A 229 0.30 -12.11 27.57
C ILE A 229 -0.04 -12.78 28.90
N THR A 230 0.34 -14.04 29.10
CA THR A 230 -0.02 -14.81 30.30
C THR A 230 0.40 -14.09 31.58
N GLU A 231 1.68 -13.70 31.69
CA GLU A 231 2.20 -13.01 32.87
C GLU A 231 1.59 -11.60 33.04
N LEU A 232 1.29 -10.92 31.93
CA LEU A 232 0.61 -9.63 31.97
C LEU A 232 -0.81 -9.76 32.53
N GLU A 233 -1.56 -10.76 32.09
CA GLU A 233 -2.92 -10.99 32.57
C GLU A 233 -2.95 -11.42 34.05
N GLU A 234 -2.03 -12.27 34.47
CA GLU A 234 -1.86 -12.63 35.88
C GLU A 234 -1.54 -11.38 36.74
N PHE A 235 -0.61 -10.55 36.30
CA PHE A 235 -0.29 -9.29 36.98
C PHE A 235 -1.50 -8.36 37.05
N ARG A 236 -2.20 -8.14 35.92
CA ARG A 236 -3.35 -7.25 35.83
C ARG A 236 -4.49 -7.68 36.75
N GLN A 237 -4.77 -8.99 36.84
CA GLN A 237 -5.82 -9.53 37.69
C GLN A 237 -5.51 -9.42 39.19
N ASN A 238 -4.21 -9.36 39.53
CA ASN A 238 -3.72 -9.25 40.91
C ASN A 238 -3.41 -7.82 41.34
N LEU A 239 -3.59 -6.83 40.44
CA LEU A 239 -3.39 -5.43 40.77
C LEU A 239 -4.35 -4.96 41.84
N THR A 240 -3.80 -4.46 42.94
CA THR A 240 -4.54 -3.85 44.06
C THR A 240 -4.11 -2.40 44.25
N ASP A 241 -5.01 -1.61 44.79
CA ASP A 241 -4.68 -0.25 45.24
C ASP A 241 -3.88 -0.34 46.54
N THR A 242 -2.74 0.33 46.59
CA THR A 242 -1.81 0.28 47.72
C THR A 242 -2.38 0.91 48.99
N PHE A 243 -3.36 1.81 48.86
CA PHE A 243 -3.95 2.53 49.99
C PHE A 243 -5.24 1.87 50.48
N THR A 244 -6.09 1.39 49.53
CA THR A 244 -7.41 0.84 49.89
C THR A 244 -7.42 -0.68 49.96
N GLY A 245 -6.39 -1.37 49.37
CA GLY A 245 -6.34 -2.83 49.26
C GLY A 245 -7.36 -3.40 48.24
N GLU A 246 -8.15 -2.55 47.60
CA GLU A 246 -9.15 -2.98 46.62
C GLU A 246 -8.53 -3.35 45.27
N LYS A 247 -9.12 -4.33 44.57
CA LYS A 247 -8.68 -4.71 43.22
C LYS A 247 -8.90 -3.59 42.21
N LYS A 248 -7.83 -3.18 41.53
CA LYS A 248 -7.90 -2.21 40.43
C LYS A 248 -8.45 -2.86 39.15
N LYS A 249 -9.53 -2.31 38.59
CA LYS A 249 -10.12 -2.74 37.32
C LYS A 249 -9.48 -2.00 36.16
N ILE A 250 -8.30 -2.44 35.71
CA ILE A 250 -7.60 -1.87 34.55
C ILE A 250 -7.81 -2.79 33.36
N THR A 251 -8.18 -2.21 32.20
CA THR A 251 -8.35 -2.98 30.98
C THR A 251 -6.99 -3.35 30.33
N PRO A 252 -6.86 -4.51 29.67
CA PRO A 252 -5.64 -4.89 28.94
C PRO A 252 -5.18 -3.79 27.95
N LEU A 253 -6.13 -3.05 27.39
CA LEU A 253 -5.85 -1.98 26.41
C LEU A 253 -4.92 -0.89 26.95
N ALA A 254 -4.97 -0.58 28.26
CA ALA A 254 -4.08 0.41 28.86
C ALA A 254 -2.60 -0.04 28.78
N PHE A 255 -2.33 -1.33 29.00
CA PHE A 255 -0.99 -1.93 28.86
C PHE A 255 -0.55 -1.98 27.40
N ILE A 256 -1.47 -2.30 26.49
CA ILE A 256 -1.20 -2.35 25.05
C ILE A 256 -0.83 -0.96 24.53
N ILE A 257 -1.50 0.10 24.97
CA ILE A 257 -1.14 1.49 24.61
C ILE A 257 0.30 1.80 25.05
N LYS A 258 0.69 1.44 26.26
CA LYS A 258 2.09 1.64 26.72
C LYS A 258 3.07 0.82 25.88
N ALA A 259 2.78 -0.44 25.59
CA ALA A 259 3.62 -1.29 24.74
C ALA A 259 3.80 -0.71 23.33
N VAL A 260 2.72 -0.17 22.75
CA VAL A 260 2.75 0.51 21.45
C VAL A 260 3.60 1.77 21.51
N VAL A 261 3.47 2.59 22.55
CA VAL A 261 4.28 3.81 22.73
C VAL A 261 5.76 3.47 22.79
N GLU A 262 6.15 2.41 23.51
CA GLU A 262 7.56 1.98 23.57
C GLU A 262 8.05 1.47 22.21
N ALA A 263 7.23 0.71 21.49
CA ALA A 263 7.57 0.28 20.14
C ALA A 263 7.73 1.47 19.16
N LEU A 264 6.89 2.50 19.26
CA LEU A 264 7.00 3.72 18.44
C LEU A 264 8.28 4.51 18.72
N LYS A 265 8.83 4.46 19.94
CA LYS A 265 10.14 5.08 20.27
C LYS A 265 11.30 4.37 19.56
N VAL A 266 11.22 3.04 19.43
CA VAL A 266 12.22 2.21 18.76
C VAL A 266 12.09 2.33 17.23
N PHE A 267 10.85 2.40 16.73
CA PHE A 267 10.51 2.45 15.29
C PHE A 267 9.81 3.78 14.94
N PRO A 268 10.54 4.90 14.82
CA PRO A 268 9.92 6.22 14.65
C PRO A 268 9.17 6.40 13.31
N ARG A 269 9.43 5.58 12.30
CA ARG A 269 8.67 5.61 11.03
C ARG A 269 7.20 5.26 11.23
N PHE A 270 6.87 4.39 12.18
CA PHE A 270 5.48 4.10 12.55
C PHE A 270 4.76 5.30 13.18
N ASN A 271 5.52 6.27 13.70
CA ASN A 271 5.00 7.54 14.22
C ASN A 271 5.22 8.68 13.22
N SER A 272 4.77 8.50 11.99
CA SER A 272 4.94 9.48 10.92
C SER A 272 3.64 9.79 10.18
N SER A 273 3.70 10.71 9.25
CA SER A 273 2.67 10.99 8.24
C SER A 273 3.32 11.29 6.91
N ILE A 274 2.64 10.96 5.83
CA ILE A 274 3.03 11.31 4.48
C ILE A 274 2.19 12.51 4.07
N ASP A 275 2.82 13.68 3.99
CA ASP A 275 2.14 14.89 3.55
C ASP A 275 2.15 14.99 2.01
N ASN A 276 3.27 14.64 1.40
CA ASN A 276 3.41 14.58 -0.06
C ASN A 276 4.56 13.63 -0.44
N ILE A 277 4.23 12.55 -1.13
CA ILE A 277 5.20 11.55 -1.62
C ILE A 277 6.12 12.14 -2.71
N GLU A 278 5.60 12.98 -3.61
CA GLU A 278 6.36 13.55 -4.71
C GLU A 278 7.54 14.42 -4.21
N ASN A 279 7.39 15.02 -3.01
CA ASN A 279 8.46 15.77 -2.38
C ASN A 279 9.50 14.89 -1.65
N GLY A 280 9.32 13.56 -1.64
CA GLY A 280 10.24 12.62 -1.01
C GLY A 280 10.43 12.83 0.50
N LYS A 281 9.43 13.40 1.21
CA LYS A 281 9.52 13.75 2.63
C LYS A 281 8.41 13.12 3.44
N ILE A 282 8.76 12.64 4.64
CA ILE A 282 7.82 12.19 5.66
C ILE A 282 7.95 13.08 6.90
N THR A 283 6.85 13.29 7.61
CA THR A 283 6.83 14.03 8.87
C THR A 283 6.90 13.06 10.04
N LEU A 284 8.06 12.97 10.72
CA LEU A 284 8.24 12.19 11.95
C LEU A 284 7.69 12.97 13.14
N LYS A 285 6.68 12.41 13.80
CA LYS A 285 6.03 13.01 14.97
C LYS A 285 6.89 12.79 16.22
N LYS A 286 7.07 13.81 17.04
CA LYS A 286 7.77 13.73 18.34
C LYS A 286 6.81 13.64 19.53
N TYR A 287 5.51 13.62 19.27
CA TYR A 287 4.46 13.38 20.22
C TYR A 287 3.87 11.97 20.04
N PHE A 288 3.21 11.45 21.05
CA PHE A 288 2.63 10.11 21.07
C PHE A 288 1.15 10.18 21.43
N HIS A 289 0.30 10.34 20.42
CA HIS A 289 -1.15 10.41 20.54
C HIS A 289 -1.77 9.15 19.94
N VAL A 290 -2.26 8.27 20.80
CA VAL A 290 -2.77 6.98 20.36
C VAL A 290 -4.28 7.07 20.11
N GLY A 291 -4.70 6.80 18.86
CA GLY A 291 -6.11 6.70 18.50
C GLY A 291 -6.72 5.41 19.03
N ILE A 292 -7.93 5.49 19.53
CA ILE A 292 -8.67 4.31 20.01
C ILE A 292 -10.00 4.24 19.29
N ALA A 293 -10.25 3.13 18.59
CA ALA A 293 -11.52 2.89 17.94
C ALA A 293 -12.59 2.58 19.00
N VAL A 294 -13.59 3.45 19.10
CA VAL A 294 -14.71 3.32 20.03
C VAL A 294 -15.99 3.07 19.24
N ASP A 295 -16.60 1.92 19.49
CA ASP A 295 -17.92 1.59 18.95
C ASP A 295 -19.01 2.34 19.71
N THR A 296 -19.89 3.02 18.95
CA THR A 296 -21.03 3.76 19.48
C THR A 296 -22.31 3.44 18.71
N PRO A 297 -23.49 3.63 19.29
CA PRO A 297 -24.76 3.40 18.58
C PRO A 297 -24.89 4.20 17.28
N ASN A 298 -24.16 5.32 17.16
CA ASN A 298 -24.20 6.20 15.98
C ASN A 298 -23.10 5.89 14.94
N GLY A 299 -22.19 4.98 15.24
CA GLY A 299 -21.06 4.57 14.40
C GLY A 299 -19.71 4.60 15.12
N LEU A 300 -18.66 4.21 14.40
CA LEU A 300 -17.29 4.14 14.92
C LEU A 300 -16.66 5.53 15.02
N MET A 301 -16.06 5.82 16.17
CA MET A 301 -15.31 7.05 16.44
C MET A 301 -13.88 6.72 16.86
N VAL A 302 -12.89 7.54 16.47
CA VAL A 302 -11.46 7.28 16.75
C VAL A 302 -10.81 8.48 17.45
N PRO A 303 -11.19 8.76 18.72
CA PRO A 303 -10.55 9.78 19.53
C PRO A 303 -9.11 9.43 19.89
N LYS A 304 -8.32 10.41 20.35
CA LYS A 304 -6.90 10.26 20.68
C LYS A 304 -6.65 10.34 22.18
N ILE A 305 -5.92 9.37 22.71
CA ILE A 305 -5.27 9.47 24.03
C ILE A 305 -3.98 10.25 23.84
N ARG A 306 -4.00 11.53 24.25
CA ARG A 306 -2.87 12.46 24.02
C ARG A 306 -1.75 12.22 25.00
N ASN A 307 -0.50 12.42 24.53
CA ASN A 307 0.73 12.31 25.33
C ASN A 307 0.82 11.01 26.14
N ALA A 308 0.46 9.88 25.50
CA ALA A 308 0.43 8.57 26.16
C ALA A 308 1.80 8.14 26.72
N ASN A 309 2.91 8.70 26.17
CA ASN A 309 4.25 8.50 26.68
C ASN A 309 4.50 9.11 28.07
N GLN A 310 3.75 10.17 28.44
CA GLN A 310 3.91 10.89 29.71
C GLN A 310 2.94 10.41 30.80
N LYS A 311 2.02 9.49 30.45
CA LYS A 311 0.97 9.00 31.34
C LYS A 311 1.30 7.63 31.89
N ASN A 312 1.03 7.40 33.16
CA ASN A 312 1.05 6.08 33.74
C ASN A 312 -0.22 5.28 33.39
N ILE A 313 -0.22 3.98 33.71
CA ILE A 313 -1.33 3.06 33.33
C ILE A 313 -2.66 3.48 33.97
N ASP A 314 -2.67 3.97 35.22
CA ASP A 314 -3.88 4.44 35.89
C ASP A 314 -4.48 5.67 35.17
N GLN A 315 -3.64 6.60 34.74
CA GLN A 315 -4.06 7.79 33.98
C GLN A 315 -4.61 7.40 32.61
N ILE A 316 -3.92 6.48 31.88
CA ILE A 316 -4.41 5.96 30.60
C ILE A 316 -5.75 5.26 30.78
N SER A 317 -5.91 4.44 31.82
CA SER A 317 -7.17 3.74 32.11
C SER A 317 -8.33 4.71 32.38
N LYS A 318 -8.08 5.80 33.11
CA LYS A 318 -9.07 6.87 33.36
C LYS A 318 -9.42 7.60 32.07
N ASP A 319 -8.43 7.93 31.26
CA ASP A 319 -8.65 8.61 29.97
C ASP A 319 -9.43 7.73 29.00
N LEU A 320 -9.11 6.42 28.91
CA LEU A 320 -9.87 5.47 28.10
C LEU A 320 -11.35 5.43 28.47
N LYS A 321 -11.65 5.38 29.77
CA LYS A 321 -13.03 5.39 30.27
C LYS A 321 -13.71 6.72 29.89
N LYS A 322 -13.08 7.84 30.20
CA LYS A 322 -13.62 9.18 29.90
C LYS A 322 -13.92 9.35 28.41
N VAL A 323 -12.94 9.06 27.57
CA VAL A 323 -13.05 9.21 26.12
C VAL A 323 -14.14 8.30 25.55
N SER A 324 -14.25 7.05 26.04
CA SER A 324 -15.31 6.13 25.63
C SER A 324 -16.70 6.65 26.02
N ASP A 325 -16.86 7.17 27.24
CA ASP A 325 -18.13 7.75 27.72
C ASP A 325 -18.49 9.04 26.94
N ASP A 326 -17.51 9.91 26.69
CA ASP A 326 -17.69 11.13 25.90
C ASP A 326 -18.11 10.84 24.45
N CYS A 327 -17.53 9.79 23.82
CA CYS A 327 -17.92 9.35 22.49
C CYS A 327 -19.35 8.81 22.45
N ARG A 328 -19.72 7.93 23.38
CA ARG A 328 -21.08 7.36 23.43
C ARG A 328 -22.14 8.41 23.68
N ASN A 329 -21.82 9.44 24.47
CA ASN A 329 -22.71 10.56 24.78
C ASN A 329 -22.63 11.71 23.76
N LEU A 330 -21.83 11.59 22.69
CA LEU A 330 -21.58 12.64 21.68
C LEU A 330 -21.08 13.99 22.27
N LYS A 331 -20.33 13.92 23.37
CA LYS A 331 -19.77 15.09 24.07
C LYS A 331 -18.30 15.35 23.75
N ILE A 332 -17.69 14.54 22.87
CA ILE A 332 -16.28 14.65 22.54
C ILE A 332 -16.01 15.87 21.65
N ASP A 333 -14.92 16.60 21.92
CA ASP A 333 -14.48 17.72 21.09
C ASP A 333 -13.91 17.24 19.77
N LYS A 334 -14.22 17.95 18.68
CA LYS A 334 -13.72 17.63 17.32
C LYS A 334 -12.19 17.58 17.25
N LYS A 335 -11.48 18.39 18.03
CA LYS A 335 -10.01 18.40 18.06
C LYS A 335 -9.42 17.06 18.50
N GLU A 336 -10.16 16.26 19.30
CA GLU A 336 -9.68 14.98 19.80
C GLU A 336 -9.58 13.90 18.71
N PHE A 337 -10.09 14.15 17.50
CA PHE A 337 -9.97 13.23 16.35
C PHE A 337 -8.71 13.44 15.51
N TYR A 338 -7.98 14.53 15.72
CA TYR A 338 -6.82 14.90 14.88
C TYR A 338 -5.48 14.68 15.58
N GLY A 339 -4.40 14.59 14.79
CA GLY A 339 -3.02 14.55 15.26
C GLY A 339 -2.62 13.19 15.85
N GLY A 340 -3.19 12.09 15.36
CA GLY A 340 -2.84 10.75 15.79
C GLY A 340 -1.44 10.32 15.38
N SER A 341 -0.81 9.48 16.22
CA SER A 341 0.44 8.77 15.95
C SER A 341 0.17 7.43 15.27
N ILE A 342 -0.66 6.63 15.89
CA ILE A 342 -1.13 5.31 15.46
C ILE A 342 -2.51 5.09 16.06
N THR A 343 -3.35 4.33 15.38
CA THR A 343 -4.67 3.93 15.91
C THR A 343 -4.64 2.48 16.37
N ILE A 344 -5.35 2.19 17.48
CA ILE A 344 -5.61 0.83 17.97
C ILE A 344 -7.11 0.56 17.85
N THR A 345 -7.46 -0.54 17.21
CA THR A 345 -8.83 -1.05 17.12
C THR A 345 -8.93 -2.41 17.77
N SER A 346 -9.84 -2.58 18.73
CA SER A 346 -9.97 -3.81 19.51
C SER A 346 -11.34 -4.45 19.31
N LEU A 347 -11.33 -5.67 18.82
CA LEU A 347 -12.51 -6.54 18.73
C LEU A 347 -12.54 -7.61 19.84
N GLY A 348 -11.63 -7.54 20.82
CA GLY A 348 -11.49 -8.55 21.87
C GLY A 348 -12.77 -8.81 22.69
N GLY A 349 -13.62 -7.79 22.86
CA GLY A 349 -14.92 -7.93 23.54
C GLY A 349 -16.05 -8.47 22.65
N ILE A 350 -15.88 -8.45 21.32
CA ILE A 350 -16.92 -8.80 20.35
C ILE A 350 -16.64 -10.21 19.80
N GLY A 351 -15.43 -10.42 19.26
CA GLY A 351 -15.01 -11.68 18.65
C GLY A 351 -14.04 -11.47 17.49
N GLY A 352 -13.60 -12.58 16.89
CA GLY A 352 -12.62 -12.58 15.82
C GLY A 352 -11.18 -12.70 16.33
N THR A 353 -10.35 -13.38 15.55
CA THR A 353 -8.94 -13.60 15.88
C THR A 353 -8.07 -12.59 15.15
N TYR A 354 -8.16 -12.58 13.81
CA TYR A 354 -7.42 -11.68 12.94
C TYR A 354 -8.36 -10.95 12.00
N PHE A 355 -7.99 -9.75 11.61
CA PHE A 355 -8.70 -8.94 10.62
C PHE A 355 -7.75 -7.90 10.02
N THR A 356 -8.14 -7.28 8.93
CA THR A 356 -7.34 -6.26 8.24
C THR A 356 -7.92 -4.88 8.49
N PRO A 357 -7.47 -4.12 9.50
CA PRO A 357 -7.98 -2.79 9.78
C PRO A 357 -7.51 -1.78 8.71
N ILE A 358 -8.38 -0.84 8.37
CA ILE A 358 -8.06 0.27 7.45
C ILE A 358 -7.31 1.35 8.23
N ILE A 359 -6.18 1.82 7.70
CA ILE A 359 -5.35 2.86 8.29
C ILE A 359 -6.13 4.18 8.33
N ASN A 360 -6.08 4.86 9.48
CA ASN A 360 -6.73 6.14 9.67
C ASN A 360 -5.84 7.28 9.14
N TYR A 361 -5.99 7.64 7.87
CA TYR A 361 -5.21 8.71 7.23
C TYR A 361 -5.24 10.02 8.06
N PRO A 362 -4.13 10.76 8.28
CA PRO A 362 -2.79 10.59 7.69
C PRO A 362 -1.81 9.76 8.55
N GLU A 363 -2.28 8.87 9.41
CA GLU A 363 -1.43 7.91 10.10
C GLU A 363 -0.89 6.89 9.09
N VAL A 364 0.24 6.24 9.41
CA VAL A 364 0.87 5.24 8.54
C VAL A 364 0.66 3.81 9.00
N ALA A 365 0.05 3.62 10.17
CA ALA A 365 -0.23 2.29 10.71
C ALA A 365 -1.45 2.27 11.64
N ILE A 366 -2.06 1.08 11.74
CA ILE A 366 -3.14 0.75 12.66
C ILE A 366 -2.93 -0.63 13.24
N LEU A 367 -3.11 -0.79 14.55
CA LEU A 367 -3.02 -2.06 15.23
C LEU A 367 -4.42 -2.62 15.55
N GLY A 368 -4.75 -3.76 14.96
CA GLY A 368 -5.92 -4.56 15.27
C GLY A 368 -5.63 -5.55 16.40
N ILE A 369 -6.55 -5.66 17.36
CA ILE A 369 -6.46 -6.58 18.49
C ILE A 369 -7.65 -7.51 18.45
N GLY A 370 -7.38 -8.81 18.31
CA GLY A 370 -8.38 -9.86 18.35
C GLY A 370 -8.77 -10.29 19.77
N ARG A 371 -9.66 -11.28 19.85
CA ARG A 371 -10.06 -11.88 21.12
C ARG A 371 -8.95 -12.79 21.64
N THR A 372 -8.56 -12.60 22.89
CA THR A 372 -7.60 -13.47 23.58
C THR A 372 -8.15 -14.90 23.70
N TYR A 373 -7.26 -15.88 23.60
CA TYR A 373 -7.59 -17.28 23.75
C TYR A 373 -6.44 -18.07 24.39
N ILE A 374 -6.75 -19.25 24.92
CA ILE A 374 -5.75 -20.13 25.52
C ILE A 374 -5.22 -21.08 24.44
N LYS A 375 -3.88 -21.14 24.30
CA LYS A 375 -3.17 -22.00 23.35
C LYS A 375 -2.18 -22.88 24.10
N PRO A 376 -2.11 -24.19 23.82
CA PRO A 376 -1.04 -25.03 24.35
C PRO A 376 0.27 -24.69 23.62
N VAL A 377 1.25 -24.21 24.37
CA VAL A 377 2.60 -23.88 23.86
C VAL A 377 3.61 -24.83 24.47
N TYR A 378 4.50 -25.38 23.65
CA TYR A 378 5.56 -26.29 24.13
C TYR A 378 6.69 -25.49 24.75
N ILE A 379 6.87 -25.62 26.08
CA ILE A 379 7.86 -24.89 26.86
C ILE A 379 8.53 -25.87 27.83
N ASP A 380 9.84 -25.94 27.83
CA ASP A 380 10.64 -26.78 28.73
C ASP A 380 10.22 -28.27 28.71
N GLY A 381 9.96 -28.82 27.53
CA GLY A 381 9.61 -30.22 27.37
C GLY A 381 8.14 -30.58 27.67
N GLN A 382 7.26 -29.62 27.95
CA GLN A 382 5.85 -29.81 28.27
C GLN A 382 4.94 -28.82 27.57
N PHE A 383 3.70 -29.21 27.29
CA PHE A 383 2.66 -28.30 26.84
C PHE A 383 2.10 -27.50 28.03
N LYS A 384 2.26 -26.19 27.99
CA LYS A 384 1.70 -25.28 29.01
C LYS A 384 0.61 -24.41 28.35
N PRO A 385 -0.54 -24.18 29.02
CA PRO A 385 -1.56 -23.27 28.54
C PRO A 385 -1.02 -21.84 28.61
N ARG A 386 -1.09 -21.09 27.51
CA ARG A 386 -0.67 -19.68 27.43
C ARG A 386 -1.82 -18.83 26.92
N THR A 387 -1.97 -17.66 27.47
CA THR A 387 -2.96 -16.66 27.01
C THR A 387 -2.37 -15.88 25.87
N MET A 388 -2.91 -16.10 24.66
CA MET A 388 -2.44 -15.47 23.44
C MET A 388 -3.33 -14.30 23.06
N LEU A 389 -2.70 -13.19 22.67
CA LEU A 389 -3.35 -11.99 22.15
C LEU A 389 -3.06 -11.90 20.65
N PRO A 390 -4.08 -12.08 19.77
CA PRO A 390 -3.89 -11.87 18.34
C PRO A 390 -3.68 -10.41 17.99
N LEU A 391 -2.68 -10.15 17.16
CA LEU A 391 -2.28 -8.83 16.68
C LEU A 391 -2.38 -8.80 15.16
N SER A 392 -3.02 -7.78 14.60
CA SER A 392 -3.11 -7.51 13.17
C SER A 392 -2.61 -6.10 12.91
N LEU A 393 -1.36 -5.96 12.46
CA LEU A 393 -0.72 -4.69 12.17
C LEU A 393 -0.86 -4.37 10.69
N SER A 394 -1.71 -3.39 10.33
CA SER A 394 -1.73 -2.83 8.98
C SER A 394 -0.86 -1.59 8.90
N TYR A 395 -0.08 -1.47 7.83
CA TYR A 395 0.83 -0.35 7.61
C TYR A 395 0.90 0.07 6.14
N ASP A 396 1.30 1.32 5.92
CA ASP A 396 1.51 1.91 4.60
C ASP A 396 2.83 1.39 4.00
N HIS A 397 2.73 0.52 2.98
CA HIS A 397 3.91 -0.14 2.39
C HIS A 397 4.80 0.81 1.58
N ARG A 398 4.40 2.07 1.38
CA ARG A 398 5.25 3.10 0.77
C ARG A 398 6.35 3.59 1.72
N ILE A 399 6.16 3.40 3.05
CA ILE A 399 7.05 3.90 4.11
C ILE A 399 7.64 2.77 4.94
N ILE A 400 6.84 1.74 5.20
CA ILE A 400 7.18 0.63 6.08
C ILE A 400 7.23 -0.64 5.25
N ASP A 401 8.39 -1.30 5.23
CA ASP A 401 8.56 -2.59 4.58
C ASP A 401 8.15 -3.76 5.49
N GLY A 402 8.02 -4.97 4.89
CA GLY A 402 7.62 -6.17 5.62
C GLY A 402 8.59 -6.55 6.74
N ALA A 403 9.89 -6.30 6.58
CA ALA A 403 10.89 -6.60 7.59
C ALA A 403 10.76 -5.64 8.79
N GLU A 404 10.52 -4.35 8.55
CA GLU A 404 10.29 -3.36 9.60
C GLU A 404 8.97 -3.63 10.33
N GLY A 405 7.90 -4.00 9.61
CA GLY A 405 6.61 -4.43 10.16
C GLY A 405 6.75 -5.62 11.12
N SER A 406 7.51 -6.65 10.70
CA SER A 406 7.77 -7.82 11.52
C SER A 406 8.61 -7.51 12.76
N ARG A 407 9.62 -6.63 12.64
CA ARG A 407 10.42 -6.18 13.80
C ARG A 407 9.57 -5.40 14.79
N PHE A 408 8.65 -4.55 14.31
CA PHE A 408 7.70 -3.82 15.15
C PHE A 408 6.77 -4.78 15.92
N ASN A 409 6.21 -5.80 15.25
CA ASN A 409 5.40 -6.83 15.91
C ASN A 409 6.22 -7.60 16.98
N ASN A 410 7.47 -7.95 16.68
CA ASN A 410 8.34 -8.59 17.66
C ASN A 410 8.61 -7.69 18.88
N GLU A 411 8.83 -6.38 18.69
CA GLU A 411 8.97 -5.44 19.80
C GLU A 411 7.69 -5.32 20.63
N LEU A 412 6.50 -5.32 19.98
CA LEU A 412 5.21 -5.38 20.70
C LEU A 412 5.09 -6.65 21.54
N LYS A 413 5.44 -7.83 20.99
CA LYS A 413 5.44 -9.09 21.74
C LYS A 413 6.36 -9.04 22.93
N ASN A 414 7.57 -8.49 22.76
CA ASN A 414 8.52 -8.31 23.85
C ASN A 414 8.02 -7.34 24.93
N ASN A 415 7.31 -6.28 24.53
CA ASN A 415 6.76 -5.28 25.43
C ASN A 415 5.54 -5.79 26.21
N LEU A 416 4.79 -6.76 25.65
CA LEU A 416 3.62 -7.38 26.26
C LEU A 416 3.94 -8.69 27.00
N GLY A 417 5.06 -9.34 26.70
CA GLY A 417 5.50 -10.60 27.25
C GLY A 417 6.17 -10.47 28.63
N LYS A 418 7.07 -11.40 28.95
CA LYS A 418 7.74 -11.52 30.26
C LYS A 418 8.43 -10.24 30.76
N ASN A 419 8.84 -9.35 29.87
CA ASN A 419 9.59 -8.15 30.22
C ASN A 419 8.70 -6.90 30.42
N PHE A 420 7.36 -7.02 30.35
CA PHE A 420 6.47 -5.87 30.44
C PHE A 420 6.63 -5.10 31.76
N ALA A 421 6.75 -5.82 32.89
CA ALA A 421 6.92 -5.20 34.21
C ALA A 421 8.21 -4.40 34.33
N TYR A 422 9.33 -4.91 33.76
CA TYR A 422 10.61 -4.21 33.76
C TYR A 422 10.57 -2.92 32.92
N LYS A 423 9.92 -2.96 31.78
CA LYS A 423 9.75 -1.77 30.93
C LYS A 423 8.81 -0.73 31.57
N LEU A 424 7.78 -1.16 32.29
CA LEU A 424 6.88 -0.27 33.03
C LEU A 424 7.55 0.38 34.25
N ALA A 425 8.45 -0.34 34.94
CA ALA A 425 9.16 0.19 36.11
C ALA A 425 10.22 1.25 35.75
N LYS A 426 10.65 1.32 34.48
CA LYS A 426 11.57 2.35 33.99
C LYS A 426 10.91 3.69 33.60
N GLN A 427 9.59 3.77 33.66
CA GLN A 427 8.78 4.96 33.37
C GLN A 427 8.24 5.60 34.63
#